data_dc7e27aa176a0a9e2be5c1ae32fb6e82
#
_entry.id   dc7e27aa176a0a9e2be5c1ae32fb6e82
#
_cell.length_a   1.000
_cell.length_b   1.000
_cell.length_c   1.000
_cell.angle_alpha   90.00
_cell.angle_beta   90.00
_cell.angle_gamma   90.00
#
_symmetry.space_group_name_H-M   'P 1'
#
loop_
_entity.id
_entity.type
_entity.pdbx_description
1 polymer ?
#
loop_
_entity_poly.entity_id
_entity_poly.type
_entity_poly.pdbx_seq_one_letter_code
_entity_poly.pdbx_strand_id
1 'polypeptide(L)'
;MRSVSVNQFGTTIGQSIGDHLVIGSTIKLLVAGATVLTPPLSAAAPSLDDVDGLSVSRHYRSDLDVGAMAQLGHVRVGFTAKNLTRPTLGSGADALTLERQARVGLAVFTRRVGGLQGWKLAADADLTTQATVTGNVRHVAGGAEAWLLNGRLGVRGGLSGNTVDDLRPAVSGGVSVAVTRAIHVNATRTQGRDESVQGWSTGVSVTF
;
A
#
# COMPACT_ATOMS: atom_id res chain seq x y z
N MET A 1 -1.42 -24.74 -14.48
CA MET A 1 -1.94 -23.54 -13.82
C MET A 1 -1.13 -23.32 -12.57
N ARG A 2 -0.74 -22.08 -12.26
CA ARG A 2 0.10 -21.76 -11.09
C ARG A 2 -0.64 -20.74 -10.22
N SER A 3 -0.77 -21.01 -8.93
CA SER A 3 -1.33 -20.08 -7.95
C SER A 3 -0.33 -19.88 -6.82
N VAL A 4 -0.09 -18.62 -6.46
CA VAL A 4 0.75 -18.25 -5.32
C VAL A 4 -0.08 -17.38 -4.39
N SER A 5 -0.17 -17.79 -3.13
CA SER A 5 -0.81 -17.03 -2.05
C SER A 5 0.25 -16.61 -1.04
N VAL A 6 0.28 -15.32 -0.70
CA VAL A 6 1.18 -14.81 0.34
C VAL A 6 0.35 -14.13 1.42
N ASN A 7 0.43 -14.64 2.63
CA ASN A 7 -0.14 -14.02 3.82
C ASN A 7 0.97 -13.37 4.63
N GLN A 8 0.70 -12.18 5.16
CA GLN A 8 1.64 -11.42 5.96
C GLN A 8 1.01 -11.07 7.30
N PHE A 9 1.73 -11.37 8.38
CA PHE A 9 1.40 -10.95 9.73
C PHE A 9 2.53 -10.09 10.26
N GLY A 10 2.24 -8.96 10.88
CA GLY A 10 3.28 -8.07 11.36
C GLY A 10 2.88 -7.31 12.61
N THR A 11 3.88 -7.02 13.44
CA THR A 11 3.75 -6.15 14.61
C THR A 11 4.63 -4.93 14.40
N THR A 12 4.05 -3.75 14.55
CA THR A 12 4.76 -2.48 14.44
C THR A 12 5.01 -1.90 15.82
N ILE A 13 6.26 -1.51 16.05
CA ILE A 13 6.69 -0.75 17.23
C ILE A 13 7.11 0.61 16.74
N GLY A 14 6.52 1.65 17.33
CA GLY A 14 6.85 3.04 17.01
C GLY A 14 7.22 3.81 18.27
N GLN A 15 8.17 4.72 18.16
CA GLN A 15 8.62 5.59 19.24
C GLN A 15 8.72 7.03 18.75
N SER A 16 8.18 7.95 19.53
CA SER A 16 8.41 9.39 19.34
C SER A 16 9.69 9.81 20.08
N ILE A 17 10.52 10.56 19.39
CA ILE A 17 11.75 11.14 19.93
C ILE A 17 11.54 12.66 19.94
N GLY A 18 11.27 13.17 21.13
CA GLY A 18 10.80 14.55 21.29
C GLY A 18 9.48 14.79 20.53
N ASP A 19 9.23 16.04 20.16
CA ASP A 19 7.98 16.48 19.52
C ASP A 19 8.00 16.41 18.00
N HIS A 20 9.14 16.07 17.40
CA HIS A 20 9.37 16.28 15.98
C HIS A 20 9.72 15.02 15.19
N LEU A 21 10.20 13.98 15.86
CA LEU A 21 10.67 12.76 15.18
C LEU A 21 9.90 11.53 15.69
N VAL A 22 9.42 10.74 14.75
CA VAL A 22 8.85 9.40 15.02
C VAL A 22 9.66 8.40 14.24
N ILE A 23 10.12 7.36 14.88
CA ILE A 23 10.72 6.19 14.24
C ILE A 23 9.88 4.96 14.51
N GLY A 24 9.90 4.02 13.59
CA GLY A 24 9.15 2.79 13.74
C GLY A 24 9.78 1.63 12.99
N SER A 25 9.52 0.45 13.48
CA SER A 25 9.89 -0.78 12.81
C SER A 25 8.74 -1.78 12.85
N THR A 26 8.63 -2.60 11.82
CA THR A 26 7.64 -3.68 11.71
C THR A 26 8.36 -4.98 11.48
N ILE A 27 8.20 -5.91 12.40
CA ILE A 27 8.64 -7.29 12.23
C ILE A 27 7.48 -8.05 11.59
N LYS A 28 7.75 -8.74 10.47
CA LYS A 28 6.75 -9.47 9.69
C LYS A 28 7.07 -10.95 9.63
N LEU A 29 6.02 -11.76 9.67
CA LEU A 29 6.04 -13.17 9.30
C LEU A 29 5.30 -13.32 7.96
N LEU A 30 5.98 -13.84 6.97
CA LEU A 30 5.46 -14.13 5.65
C LEU A 30 5.19 -15.62 5.54
N VAL A 31 3.99 -15.96 5.11
CA VAL A 31 3.57 -17.35 4.87
C VAL A 31 3.14 -17.44 3.42
N ALA A 32 3.96 -18.08 2.60
CA ALA A 32 3.65 -18.32 1.19
C ALA A 32 3.18 -19.75 1.00
N GLY A 33 2.10 -19.92 0.25
CA GLY A 33 1.63 -21.18 -0.28
C GLY A 33 1.74 -21.17 -1.81
N ALA A 34 2.44 -22.12 -2.39
CA ALA A 34 2.50 -22.29 -3.83
C ALA A 34 1.83 -23.61 -4.23
N THR A 35 0.96 -23.54 -5.22
CA THR A 35 0.31 -24.72 -5.82
C THR A 35 0.59 -24.71 -7.32
N VAL A 36 1.15 -25.78 -7.84
CA VAL A 36 1.40 -25.96 -9.27
C VAL A 36 0.53 -27.12 -9.76
N LEU A 37 -0.40 -26.83 -10.66
CA LEU A 37 -1.13 -27.82 -11.43
C LEU A 37 -0.42 -28.02 -12.76
N THR A 38 0.19 -29.18 -12.95
CA THR A 38 0.70 -29.63 -14.25
C THR A 38 -0.25 -30.73 -14.74
N PRO A 39 -1.28 -30.42 -15.53
CA PRO A 39 -2.13 -31.46 -16.08
C PRO A 39 -1.30 -32.32 -17.04
N PRO A 40 -1.40 -33.65 -17.01
CA PRO A 40 -0.79 -34.51 -18.03
C PRO A 40 -1.39 -34.16 -19.39
N LEU A 41 -0.57 -34.20 -20.44
CA LEU A 41 -0.94 -33.81 -21.82
C LEU A 41 -2.12 -34.64 -22.39
N SER A 42 -2.51 -35.74 -21.72
CA SER A 42 -3.55 -36.66 -22.13
C SER A 42 -4.90 -36.49 -21.39
N ALA A 43 -5.01 -35.56 -20.44
CA ALA A 43 -6.25 -35.39 -19.69
C ALA A 43 -7.14 -34.33 -20.35
N ALA A 44 -8.31 -34.74 -20.79
CA ALA A 44 -9.41 -33.83 -21.09
C ALA A 44 -9.80 -33.13 -19.78
N ALA A 45 -9.71 -31.80 -19.73
CA ALA A 45 -10.07 -30.89 -18.67
C ALA A 45 -9.85 -31.40 -17.22
N PRO A 46 -9.10 -30.66 -16.37
CA PRO A 46 -8.91 -31.06 -14.98
C PRO A 46 -10.25 -31.16 -14.27
N SER A 47 -10.52 -32.31 -13.64
CA SER A 47 -11.71 -32.51 -12.82
C SER A 47 -11.52 -31.86 -11.44
N LEU A 48 -12.63 -31.55 -10.75
CA LEU A 48 -12.59 -31.01 -9.38
C LEU A 48 -11.92 -31.99 -8.40
N ASP A 49 -11.94 -33.28 -8.68
CA ASP A 49 -11.28 -34.32 -7.86
C ASP A 49 -9.74 -34.23 -7.91
N ASP A 50 -9.16 -33.65 -8.99
CA ASP A 50 -7.72 -33.41 -9.07
C ASP A 50 -7.23 -32.31 -8.13
N VAL A 51 -8.16 -31.52 -7.59
CA VAL A 51 -7.85 -30.41 -6.68
C VAL A 51 -7.60 -30.91 -5.25
N ASP A 52 -8.25 -31.97 -4.82
CA ASP A 52 -8.12 -32.54 -3.46
C ASP A 52 -6.74 -33.18 -3.19
N GLY A 53 -6.01 -33.54 -4.24
CA GLY A 53 -4.64 -34.11 -4.16
C GLY A 53 -3.52 -33.07 -4.17
N LEU A 54 -3.82 -31.78 -4.21
CA LEU A 54 -2.81 -30.71 -4.31
C LEU A 54 -2.03 -30.51 -3.00
N SER A 55 -0.76 -30.86 -3.03
CA SER A 55 0.14 -30.51 -1.93
C SER A 55 0.51 -29.02 -2.01
N VAL A 56 0.06 -28.25 -1.02
CA VAL A 56 0.46 -26.86 -0.84
C VAL A 56 1.77 -26.81 -0.05
N SER A 57 2.88 -26.51 -0.71
CA SER A 57 4.14 -26.22 -0.02
C SER A 57 4.04 -24.87 0.69
N ARG A 58 4.16 -24.87 2.01
CA ARG A 58 4.17 -23.63 2.82
C ARG A 58 5.61 -23.25 3.15
N HIS A 59 5.93 -22.00 2.89
CA HIS A 59 7.23 -21.40 3.20
C HIS A 59 7.03 -20.25 4.18
N TYR A 60 7.82 -20.26 5.26
CA TYR A 60 7.80 -19.23 6.31
C TYR A 60 9.08 -18.40 6.21
N ARG A 61 8.96 -17.09 6.24
CA ARG A 61 10.09 -16.15 6.28
C ARG A 61 9.76 -15.00 7.21
N SER A 62 10.75 -14.53 7.92
CA SER A 62 10.68 -13.27 8.67
C SER A 62 11.25 -12.14 7.84
N ASP A 63 10.71 -10.94 8.04
CA ASP A 63 11.18 -9.74 7.38
C ASP A 63 11.02 -8.53 8.29
N LEU A 64 11.71 -7.44 7.93
CA LEU A 64 11.76 -6.21 8.69
C LEU A 64 11.48 -5.01 7.78
N ASP A 65 10.59 -4.13 8.26
CA ASP A 65 10.42 -2.80 7.70
C ASP A 65 10.86 -1.77 8.72
N VAL A 66 11.38 -0.64 8.26
CA VAL A 66 11.69 0.51 9.10
C VAL A 66 11.12 1.78 8.48
N GLY A 67 10.80 2.74 9.33
CA GLY A 67 10.32 4.05 8.91
C GLY A 67 10.73 5.14 9.87
N ALA A 68 10.84 6.34 9.34
CA ALA A 68 11.06 7.55 10.13
C ALA A 68 10.21 8.69 9.57
N MET A 69 9.71 9.55 10.43
CA MET A 69 8.94 10.72 10.07
C MET A 69 9.37 11.90 10.94
N ALA A 70 9.72 13.00 10.30
CA ALA A 70 10.02 14.27 10.97
C ALA A 70 8.93 15.29 10.67
N GLN A 71 8.52 16.04 11.71
CA GLN A 71 7.56 17.14 11.59
C GLN A 71 8.22 18.45 11.99
N LEU A 72 8.28 19.40 11.07
CA LEU A 72 8.86 20.72 11.21
C LEU A 72 7.77 21.78 10.97
N GLY A 73 7.10 22.16 12.03
CA GLY A 73 5.97 23.09 11.94
C GLY A 73 4.83 22.54 11.08
N HIS A 74 4.64 23.12 9.90
CA HIS A 74 3.60 22.74 8.93
C HIS A 74 4.09 21.76 7.85
N VAL A 75 5.31 21.31 7.95
CA VAL A 75 5.93 20.39 6.99
C VAL A 75 6.19 19.07 7.68
N ARG A 76 5.93 17.97 6.99
CA ARG A 76 6.20 16.61 7.43
C ARG A 76 6.96 15.88 6.33
N VAL A 77 8.06 15.26 6.70
CA VAL A 77 8.88 14.43 5.82
C VAL A 77 8.88 13.02 6.37
N GLY A 78 8.67 12.04 5.50
CA GLY A 78 8.67 10.64 5.87
C GLY A 78 9.59 9.82 4.97
N PHE A 79 10.14 8.78 5.55
CA PHE A 79 10.92 7.76 4.85
C PHE A 79 10.49 6.38 5.33
N THR A 80 10.39 5.43 4.40
CA THR A 80 10.10 4.04 4.72
C THR A 80 10.97 3.13 3.87
N ALA A 81 11.57 2.12 4.50
CA ALA A 81 12.25 1.03 3.84
C ALA A 81 11.59 -0.29 4.23
N LYS A 82 11.18 -1.08 3.22
CA LYS A 82 10.51 -2.35 3.39
C LYS A 82 11.34 -3.50 2.82
N ASN A 83 11.04 -4.71 3.29
CA ASN A 83 11.66 -5.95 2.84
C ASN A 83 13.19 -5.92 3.00
N LEU A 84 13.66 -5.44 4.15
CA LEU A 84 15.10 -5.24 4.40
C LEU A 84 15.90 -6.54 4.32
N THR A 85 15.28 -7.67 4.68
CA THR A 85 15.92 -8.99 4.62
C THR A 85 15.87 -9.63 3.23
N ARG A 86 15.12 -9.05 2.26
CA ARG A 86 14.88 -9.62 0.92
C ARG A 86 14.38 -11.07 1.01
N PRO A 87 13.26 -11.33 1.70
CA PRO A 87 12.82 -12.70 1.90
C PRO A 87 12.48 -13.38 0.59
N THR A 88 13.04 -14.59 0.39
CA THR A 88 12.73 -15.45 -0.75
C THR A 88 11.75 -16.53 -0.30
N LEU A 89 10.59 -16.57 -0.96
CA LEU A 89 9.50 -17.50 -0.74
C LEU A 89 9.51 -18.56 -1.83
N GLY A 90 9.44 -19.82 -1.46
CA GLY A 90 9.57 -20.92 -2.41
C GLY A 90 11.01 -21.34 -2.67
N SER A 91 11.20 -22.20 -3.64
CA SER A 91 12.51 -22.75 -4.03
C SER A 91 12.56 -23.03 -5.55
N GLY A 92 13.78 -23.08 -6.10
CA GLY A 92 13.99 -23.36 -7.52
C GLY A 92 13.41 -22.29 -8.44
N ALA A 93 12.83 -22.71 -9.55
CA ALA A 93 12.22 -21.82 -10.56
C ALA A 93 10.98 -21.06 -10.05
N ASP A 94 10.43 -21.50 -8.93
CA ASP A 94 9.22 -20.92 -8.32
C ASP A 94 9.51 -19.98 -7.17
N ALA A 95 10.78 -19.65 -6.93
CA ALA A 95 11.18 -18.73 -5.89
C ALA A 95 10.70 -17.31 -6.19
N LEU A 96 9.96 -16.71 -5.25
CA LEU A 96 9.55 -15.32 -5.27
C LEU A 96 10.39 -14.54 -4.26
N THR A 97 11.24 -13.64 -4.72
CA THR A 97 12.00 -12.75 -3.85
C THR A 97 11.27 -11.41 -3.72
N LEU A 98 11.00 -11.00 -2.49
CA LEU A 98 10.46 -9.67 -2.22
C LEU A 98 11.63 -8.67 -2.19
N GLU A 99 11.72 -7.87 -3.23
CA GLU A 99 12.78 -6.87 -3.35
C GLU A 99 12.63 -5.75 -2.31
N ARG A 100 13.76 -5.18 -1.91
CA ARG A 100 13.78 -4.02 -1.01
C ARG A 100 13.08 -2.85 -1.65
N GLN A 101 12.28 -2.16 -0.86
CA GLN A 101 11.53 -0.98 -1.28
C GLN A 101 11.90 0.19 -0.40
N ALA A 102 12.21 1.31 -0.99
CA ALA A 102 12.41 2.57 -0.29
C ALA A 102 11.47 3.62 -0.86
N ARG A 103 10.80 4.36 0.03
CA ARG A 103 9.86 5.43 -0.32
C ARG A 103 10.12 6.66 0.54
N VAL A 104 10.04 7.83 -0.06
CA VAL A 104 10.07 9.13 0.60
C VAL A 104 8.75 9.84 0.39
N GLY A 105 8.30 10.57 1.40
CA GLY A 105 7.09 11.38 1.33
C GLY A 105 7.29 12.75 1.95
N LEU A 106 6.57 13.71 1.41
CA LEU A 106 6.51 15.08 1.90
C LEU A 106 5.05 15.49 2.04
N ALA A 107 4.70 16.14 3.14
CA ALA A 107 3.39 16.74 3.30
C ALA A 107 3.51 18.15 3.88
N VAL A 108 2.69 19.05 3.37
CA VAL A 108 2.49 20.39 3.92
C VAL A 108 1.04 20.51 4.33
N PHE A 109 0.78 21.04 5.51
CA PHE A 109 -0.56 21.15 6.03
C PHE A 109 -0.75 22.41 6.85
N THR A 110 -2.00 22.85 6.94
CA THR A 110 -2.39 23.91 7.86
C THR A 110 -3.66 23.50 8.59
N ARG A 111 -3.84 24.05 9.80
CA ARG A 111 -4.98 23.68 10.64
C ARG A 111 -6.23 24.49 10.32
N ARG A 112 -6.10 25.78 10.05
CA ARG A 112 -7.26 26.67 9.79
C ARG A 112 -6.83 27.88 8.96
N VAL A 113 -7.52 28.12 7.83
CA VAL A 113 -7.34 29.33 7.03
C VAL A 113 -8.72 29.74 6.49
N GLY A 114 -9.22 30.92 6.88
CA GLY A 114 -10.52 31.41 6.45
C GLY A 114 -11.66 30.46 6.80
N GLY A 115 -12.49 30.10 5.83
CA GLY A 115 -13.59 29.13 5.99
C GLY A 115 -13.18 27.66 5.94
N LEU A 116 -11.89 27.38 5.68
CA LEU A 116 -11.34 26.03 5.65
C LEU A 116 -10.86 25.63 7.06
N GLN A 117 -11.23 24.47 7.52
CA GLN A 117 -10.76 23.90 8.81
C GLN A 117 -9.37 23.27 8.72
N GLY A 118 -8.75 23.34 7.58
CA GLY A 118 -7.42 22.86 7.28
C GLY A 118 -7.34 22.29 5.89
N TRP A 119 -6.13 22.32 5.34
CA TRP A 119 -5.80 21.65 4.10
C TRP A 119 -4.47 20.92 4.24
N LYS A 120 -4.29 19.93 3.40
CA LYS A 120 -3.06 19.14 3.31
C LYS A 120 -2.73 18.90 1.85
N LEU A 121 -1.47 19.12 1.50
CA LEU A 121 -0.87 18.65 0.26
C LEU A 121 0.15 17.59 0.64
N ALA A 122 0.18 16.50 -0.11
CA ALA A 122 1.17 15.44 0.11
C ALA A 122 1.64 14.90 -1.23
N ALA A 123 2.91 14.52 -1.26
CA ALA A 123 3.50 13.79 -2.38
C ALA A 123 4.41 12.70 -1.84
N ASP A 124 4.48 11.58 -2.52
CA ASP A 124 5.40 10.51 -2.23
C ASP A 124 5.98 9.89 -3.49
N ALA A 125 7.16 9.32 -3.38
CA ALA A 125 7.86 8.67 -4.47
C ALA A 125 8.64 7.45 -3.98
N ASP A 126 8.58 6.38 -4.76
CA ASP A 126 9.48 5.23 -4.60
C ASP A 126 10.89 5.61 -5.05
N LEU A 127 11.88 5.31 -4.24
CA LEU A 127 13.29 5.49 -4.56
C LEU A 127 13.87 4.26 -5.25
N THR A 128 13.19 3.13 -5.14
CA THR A 128 13.59 1.84 -5.73
C THR A 128 12.60 1.40 -6.80
N THR A 129 13.12 0.76 -7.82
CA THR A 129 12.30 0.10 -8.84
C THR A 129 12.01 -1.34 -8.42
N GLN A 130 10.79 -1.79 -8.64
CA GLN A 130 10.33 -3.14 -8.34
C GLN A 130 10.02 -3.85 -9.64
N ALA A 131 10.58 -5.04 -9.82
CA ALA A 131 10.20 -5.94 -10.91
C ALA A 131 8.88 -6.64 -10.54
N THR A 132 7.87 -6.50 -11.38
CA THR A 132 6.59 -7.20 -11.25
C THR A 132 6.33 -8.05 -12.49
N VAL A 133 5.35 -8.92 -12.44
CA VAL A 133 4.94 -9.74 -13.60
C VAL A 133 4.47 -8.91 -14.79
N THR A 134 4.08 -7.65 -14.55
CA THR A 134 3.58 -6.70 -15.56
C THR A 134 4.60 -5.63 -15.94
N GLY A 135 5.88 -5.81 -15.60
CA GLY A 135 6.96 -4.86 -15.85
C GLY A 135 7.53 -4.21 -14.60
N ASN A 136 8.44 -3.28 -14.80
CA ASN A 136 9.05 -2.54 -13.70
C ASN A 136 8.12 -1.44 -13.19
N VAL A 137 8.10 -1.26 -11.87
CA VAL A 137 7.24 -0.28 -11.21
C VAL A 137 8.05 0.58 -10.26
N ARG A 138 7.89 1.90 -10.37
CA ARG A 138 8.39 2.90 -9.44
C ARG A 138 7.33 4.00 -9.33
N HIS A 139 6.54 3.95 -8.26
CA HIS A 139 5.41 4.85 -8.08
C HIS A 139 5.81 6.25 -7.66
N VAL A 140 5.07 7.21 -8.19
CA VAL A 140 4.97 8.57 -7.66
C VAL A 140 3.50 8.90 -7.47
N ALA A 141 3.18 9.57 -6.38
CA ALA A 141 1.82 10.02 -6.10
C ALA A 141 1.83 11.41 -5.48
N GLY A 142 0.77 12.15 -5.71
CA GLY A 142 0.53 13.44 -5.09
C GLY A 142 -0.96 13.66 -4.88
N GLY A 143 -1.31 14.39 -3.82
CA GLY A 143 -2.71 14.64 -3.54
C GLY A 143 -2.92 15.83 -2.61
N ALA A 144 -4.18 16.26 -2.56
CA ALA A 144 -4.65 17.32 -1.70
C ALA A 144 -5.90 16.89 -0.95
N GLU A 145 -6.05 17.41 0.26
CA GLU A 145 -7.24 17.25 1.09
C GLU A 145 -7.58 18.60 1.72
N ALA A 146 -8.87 18.93 1.76
CA ALA A 146 -9.38 20.11 2.46
C ALA A 146 -10.63 19.76 3.25
N TRP A 147 -10.75 20.36 4.45
CA TRP A 147 -11.90 20.21 5.34
C TRP A 147 -12.72 21.47 5.36
N LEU A 148 -14.00 21.32 5.07
CA LEU A 148 -15.03 22.37 4.95
C LEU A 148 -16.07 22.25 6.05
N LEU A 149 -16.98 23.22 6.14
CA LEU A 149 -18.16 23.18 7.02
C LEU A 149 -17.79 22.88 8.47
N ASN A 150 -16.81 23.61 9.00
CA ASN A 150 -16.31 23.41 10.36
C ASN A 150 -15.80 21.97 10.62
N GLY A 151 -15.14 21.37 9.62
CA GLY A 151 -14.57 20.03 9.72
C GLY A 151 -15.57 18.89 9.52
N ARG A 152 -16.77 19.19 9.03
CA ARG A 152 -17.80 18.17 8.77
C ARG A 152 -17.67 17.50 7.41
N LEU A 153 -17.14 18.21 6.43
CA LEU A 153 -16.97 17.71 5.06
C LEU A 153 -15.52 17.78 4.65
N GLY A 154 -14.92 16.65 4.39
CA GLY A 154 -13.60 16.51 3.78
C GLY A 154 -13.72 16.22 2.29
N VAL A 155 -12.95 16.91 1.46
CA VAL A 155 -12.78 16.61 0.03
C VAL A 155 -11.33 16.34 -0.24
N ARG A 156 -11.05 15.34 -1.10
CA ARG A 156 -9.70 14.96 -1.46
C ARG A 156 -9.59 14.58 -2.93
N GLY A 157 -8.43 14.82 -3.48
CA GLY A 157 -8.08 14.42 -4.84
C GLY A 157 -6.62 14.05 -4.93
N GLY A 158 -6.27 13.19 -5.87
CA GLY A 158 -4.90 12.76 -6.05
C GLY A 158 -4.64 12.23 -7.45
N LEU A 159 -3.36 12.20 -7.77
CA LEU A 159 -2.79 11.66 -9.00
C LEU A 159 -1.70 10.69 -8.62
N SER A 160 -1.58 9.60 -9.36
CA SER A 160 -0.46 8.68 -9.23
C SER A 160 -0.04 8.13 -10.58
N GLY A 161 1.16 7.61 -10.65
CA GLY A 161 1.67 7.01 -11.86
C GLY A 161 2.96 6.24 -11.62
N ASN A 162 3.38 5.51 -12.65
CA ASN A 162 4.65 4.83 -12.70
C ASN A 162 5.68 5.73 -13.39
N THR A 163 6.91 5.78 -12.90
CA THR A 163 7.99 6.60 -13.47
C THR A 163 8.99 5.80 -14.31
N VAL A 164 8.79 4.50 -14.41
CA VAL A 164 9.58 3.57 -15.24
C VAL A 164 8.61 2.75 -16.09
N ASP A 165 9.05 2.28 -17.24
CA ASP A 165 8.21 1.58 -18.22
C ASP A 165 6.93 2.40 -18.57
N ASP A 166 5.75 1.78 -18.57
CA ASP A 166 4.49 2.47 -18.86
C ASP A 166 4.04 3.37 -17.70
N LEU A 167 3.68 4.60 -17.99
CA LEU A 167 3.30 5.62 -17.01
C LEU A 167 2.10 5.23 -16.14
N ARG A 168 1.13 4.50 -16.66
CA ARG A 168 -0.09 4.00 -15.98
C ARG A 168 -0.72 5.05 -15.04
N PRO A 169 -1.11 6.22 -15.56
CA PRO A 169 -1.63 7.28 -14.72
C PRO A 169 -2.98 6.89 -14.11
N ALA A 170 -3.18 7.27 -12.86
CA ALA A 170 -4.45 7.15 -12.17
C ALA A 170 -4.83 8.45 -11.46
N VAL A 171 -6.11 8.74 -11.46
CA VAL A 171 -6.72 9.88 -10.76
C VAL A 171 -7.63 9.33 -9.68
N SER A 172 -7.60 9.91 -8.51
CA SER A 172 -8.50 9.57 -7.42
C SER A 172 -9.21 10.81 -6.88
N GLY A 173 -10.45 10.61 -6.46
CA GLY A 173 -11.25 11.62 -5.80
C GLY A 173 -12.05 11.00 -4.65
N GLY A 174 -12.26 11.73 -3.57
CA GLY A 174 -13.00 11.21 -2.44
C GLY A 174 -13.61 12.28 -1.57
N VAL A 175 -14.58 11.85 -0.79
CA VAL A 175 -15.28 12.66 0.19
C VAL A 175 -15.26 11.96 1.55
N SER A 176 -15.28 12.77 2.60
CA SER A 176 -15.39 12.31 3.99
C SER A 176 -16.46 13.13 4.68
N VAL A 177 -17.30 12.48 5.45
CA VAL A 177 -18.33 13.15 6.25
C VAL A 177 -18.12 12.79 7.73
N ALA A 178 -17.95 13.82 8.56
CA ALA A 178 -17.94 13.66 10.00
C ALA A 178 -19.39 13.51 10.50
N VAL A 179 -19.77 12.28 10.84
CA VAL A 179 -21.09 11.98 11.44
C VAL A 179 -21.14 12.49 12.88
N THR A 180 -20.04 12.30 13.61
CA THR A 180 -19.78 12.87 14.93
C THR A 180 -18.37 13.43 14.98
N ARG A 181 -17.94 13.97 16.13
CA ARG A 181 -16.53 14.40 16.31
C ARG A 181 -15.55 13.24 16.26
N ALA A 182 -16.01 12.03 16.54
CA ALA A 182 -15.21 10.83 16.61
C ALA A 182 -15.36 9.92 15.38
N ILE A 183 -16.50 9.99 14.65
CA ILE A 183 -16.83 9.05 13.58
C ILE A 183 -16.85 9.75 12.23
N HIS A 184 -16.07 9.26 11.29
CA HIS A 184 -16.01 9.75 9.92
C HIS A 184 -16.32 8.61 8.95
N VAL A 185 -17.16 8.89 7.98
CA VAL A 185 -17.45 7.99 6.84
C VAL A 185 -16.75 8.52 5.61
N ASN A 186 -16.09 7.65 4.89
CA ASN A 186 -15.28 8.00 3.74
C ASN A 186 -15.74 7.25 2.51
N ALA A 187 -15.72 7.89 1.36
CA ALA A 187 -15.88 7.26 0.05
C ALA A 187 -14.81 7.77 -0.90
N THR A 188 -14.23 6.89 -1.69
CA THR A 188 -13.18 7.25 -2.63
C THR A 188 -13.38 6.46 -3.93
N ARG A 189 -13.17 7.11 -5.07
CA ARG A 189 -13.11 6.49 -6.38
C ARG A 189 -11.75 6.74 -6.99
N THR A 190 -11.17 5.70 -7.59
CA THR A 190 -9.95 5.77 -8.37
C THR A 190 -10.27 5.36 -9.80
N GLN A 191 -9.72 6.08 -10.76
CA GLN A 191 -9.82 5.80 -12.17
C GLN A 191 -8.43 5.84 -12.78
N GLY A 192 -7.95 4.70 -13.26
CA GLY A 192 -6.71 4.55 -13.97
C GLY A 192 -6.93 4.25 -15.45
N ARG A 193 -5.85 4.30 -16.21
CA ARG A 193 -5.85 3.88 -17.62
C ARG A 193 -6.08 2.38 -17.73
N ASP A 194 -5.55 1.60 -16.81
CA ASP A 194 -5.77 0.15 -16.70
C ASP A 194 -7.01 -0.15 -15.84
N GLU A 195 -7.83 -1.09 -16.26
CA GLU A 195 -9.01 -1.55 -15.52
C GLU A 195 -8.65 -2.08 -14.12
N SER A 196 -7.46 -2.66 -13.96
CA SER A 196 -6.95 -3.16 -12.68
C SER A 196 -6.73 -2.07 -11.63
N VAL A 197 -6.63 -0.80 -12.06
CA VAL A 197 -6.45 0.38 -11.19
C VAL A 197 -7.76 1.13 -10.96
N GLN A 198 -8.86 0.65 -11.53
CA GLN A 198 -10.18 1.24 -11.35
C GLN A 198 -10.90 0.61 -10.15
N GLY A 199 -11.45 1.45 -9.31
CA GLY A 199 -12.18 0.95 -8.14
C GLY A 199 -12.83 2.06 -7.33
N TRP A 200 -13.63 1.63 -6.37
CA TRP A 200 -14.16 2.50 -5.35
C TRP A 200 -13.97 1.83 -3.97
N SER A 201 -13.88 2.62 -2.95
CA SER A 201 -13.79 2.14 -1.58
C SER A 201 -14.65 2.98 -0.65
N THR A 202 -15.17 2.35 0.38
CA THR A 202 -15.84 3.03 1.50
C THR A 202 -15.19 2.58 2.80
N GLY A 203 -15.19 3.45 3.79
CA GLY A 203 -14.61 3.13 5.08
C GLY A 203 -15.21 3.98 6.19
N VAL A 204 -15.09 3.48 7.40
CA VAL A 204 -15.44 4.20 8.63
C VAL A 204 -14.17 4.32 9.47
N SER A 205 -13.87 5.52 9.95
CA SER A 205 -12.80 5.77 10.90
C SER A 205 -13.34 6.31 12.21
N VAL A 206 -12.79 5.80 13.30
CA VAL A 206 -13.14 6.22 14.66
C VAL A 206 -11.88 6.76 15.35
N THR A 207 -11.98 7.96 15.91
CA THR A 207 -10.90 8.60 16.68
C THR A 207 -11.32 8.65 18.14
N PHE A 208 -10.48 8.16 19.05
CA PHE A 208 -10.69 8.14 20.50
C PHE A 208 -10.02 9.32 21.17
#